data_407ed9b43757d63eb2eb4921f71e37a6
#
_entry.id   407ed9b43757d63eb2eb4921f71e37a6
#
_cell.length_a   1.000
_cell.length_b   1.000
_cell.length_c   1.000
_cell.angle_alpha   90.00
_cell.angle_beta   90.00
_cell.angle_gamma   90.00
#
_symmetry.space_group_name_H-M   'P 1'
#
loop_
_entity.id
_entity.type
_entity.pdbx_description
1 polymer ?
#
loop_
_entity_poly.entity_id
_entity_poly.type
_entity_poly.pdbx_seq_one_letter_code
_entity_poly.pdbx_strand_id
1 'polypeptide(L)'
;SAASDVYKRQPEYGKNGILVMGDVAVTPVPDAEQLAQIAVCTARTAQAVAGLDPKVAMLSFSAKGSAKHEVVDKVVEALKIAKEMAPDIAIDGELQADAALVPEVGASKAPGSSIAGHANVLVVPSLEVGNISYKLVQRLGHADAVGPILQGIARPVNDLSRGCSIEDVYRMIAITANQAIAAKKNAE
;
A
#
# COMPACT_ATOMS: atom_id res chain seq x y z
N SER A 1 -13.47 1.55 4.67
CA SER A 1 -12.53 0.47 5.04
C SER A 1 -11.82 -0.04 3.81
N ALA A 2 -10.56 -0.39 3.96
CA ALA A 2 -9.72 -0.97 2.92
C ALA A 2 -8.94 -2.14 3.51
N ALA A 3 -8.25 -2.91 2.67
CA ALA A 3 -7.38 -3.98 3.11
C ALA A 3 -6.00 -3.86 2.47
N SER A 4 -4.97 -4.14 3.24
CA SER A 4 -3.60 -4.16 2.75
C SER A 4 -2.94 -5.50 3.02
N ASP A 5 -1.98 -5.89 2.18
CA ASP A 5 -1.15 -7.05 2.35
C ASP A 5 0.31 -6.65 2.59
N VAL A 6 0.99 -7.40 3.44
CA VAL A 6 2.42 -7.25 3.69
C VAL A 6 3.18 -8.38 3.01
N TYR A 7 4.17 -8.03 2.20
CA TYR A 7 4.99 -9.00 1.46
C TYR A 7 6.37 -9.12 2.09
N LYS A 8 6.80 -10.35 2.27
CA LYS A 8 8.14 -10.66 2.77
C LYS A 8 8.82 -11.64 1.81
N ARG A 9 9.88 -11.20 1.16
CA ARG A 9 10.92 -12.01 0.48
C ARG A 9 11.48 -11.44 -0.83
N GLN A 10 11.67 -10.11 -0.89
CA GLN A 10 12.52 -9.54 -1.94
C GLN A 10 13.50 -8.59 -1.23
N PRO A 11 14.72 -9.03 -0.88
CA PRO A 11 15.69 -8.17 -0.18
C PRO A 11 16.05 -6.90 -0.92
N GLU A 12 15.75 -6.84 -2.22
CA GLU A 12 16.04 -5.70 -3.09
C GLU A 12 14.98 -4.59 -2.99
N TYR A 13 13.74 -4.90 -2.55
CA TYR A 13 12.63 -3.95 -2.56
C TYR A 13 12.07 -3.73 -1.16
N GLY A 14 11.62 -2.48 -0.90
CA GLY A 14 11.10 -2.07 0.40
C GLY A 14 12.19 -2.01 1.48
N LYS A 15 11.79 -2.02 2.75
CA LYS A 15 12.72 -2.07 3.88
C LYS A 15 12.83 -3.51 4.37
N ASN A 16 14.01 -4.10 4.29
CA ASN A 16 14.25 -5.50 4.66
C ASN A 16 13.36 -6.51 3.88
N GLY A 17 13.04 -6.22 2.63
CA GLY A 17 12.19 -7.05 1.81
C GLY A 17 10.70 -6.96 2.15
N ILE A 18 10.25 -5.96 2.91
CA ILE A 18 8.85 -5.76 3.27
C ILE A 18 8.25 -4.67 2.39
N LEU A 19 7.16 -5.00 1.71
CA LEU A 19 6.29 -4.09 0.98
C LEU A 19 4.87 -4.19 1.54
N VAL A 20 4.16 -3.06 1.57
CA VAL A 20 2.73 -3.03 1.91
C VAL A 20 1.94 -2.57 0.69
N MET A 21 0.87 -3.25 0.35
CA MET A 21 0.02 -2.92 -0.80
C MET A 21 -1.43 -2.72 -0.37
N GLY A 22 -2.06 -1.66 -0.82
CA GLY A 22 -3.47 -1.35 -0.57
C GLY A 22 -4.13 -0.69 -1.79
N ASP A 23 -5.43 -0.85 -2.01
CA ASP A 23 -6.36 -1.83 -1.48
C ASP A 23 -6.36 -3.10 -2.33
N VAL A 24 -6.40 -4.26 -1.71
CA VAL A 24 -6.32 -5.55 -2.44
C VAL A 24 -7.55 -6.45 -2.23
N ALA A 25 -8.52 -6.02 -1.39
CA ALA A 25 -9.60 -6.93 -0.99
C ALA A 25 -10.99 -6.29 -0.74
N VAL A 26 -11.15 -4.97 -0.69
CA VAL A 26 -12.41 -4.36 -0.20
C VAL A 26 -13.10 -3.45 -1.21
N THR A 27 -12.42 -2.41 -1.73
CA THR A 27 -13.06 -1.35 -2.51
C THR A 27 -12.86 -1.54 -4.01
N PRO A 28 -13.89 -1.96 -4.77
CA PRO A 28 -13.71 -2.34 -6.19
C PRO A 28 -13.19 -1.19 -7.06
N VAL A 29 -13.89 -0.06 -7.05
CA VAL A 29 -13.56 1.11 -7.87
C VAL A 29 -13.61 2.35 -6.96
N PRO A 30 -12.51 2.67 -6.26
CA PRO A 30 -12.49 3.86 -5.42
C PRO A 30 -12.54 5.13 -6.29
N ASP A 31 -13.26 6.14 -5.82
CA ASP A 31 -13.11 7.51 -6.32
C ASP A 31 -11.82 8.16 -5.79
N ALA A 32 -11.56 9.41 -6.14
CA ALA A 32 -10.32 10.08 -5.75
C ALA A 32 -10.20 10.26 -4.22
N GLU A 33 -11.31 10.59 -3.53
CA GLU A 33 -11.32 10.75 -2.07
C GLU A 33 -11.10 9.41 -1.37
N GLN A 34 -11.78 8.36 -1.82
CA GLN A 34 -11.60 7.00 -1.29
C GLN A 34 -10.18 6.49 -1.52
N LEU A 35 -9.61 6.74 -2.69
CA LEU A 35 -8.24 6.34 -3.01
C LEU A 35 -7.22 7.10 -2.14
N ALA A 36 -7.45 8.38 -1.86
CA ALA A 36 -6.64 9.15 -0.93
C ALA A 36 -6.72 8.59 0.51
N GLN A 37 -7.91 8.24 0.97
CA GLN A 37 -8.12 7.60 2.28
C GLN A 37 -7.40 6.24 2.34
N ILE A 38 -7.49 5.44 1.28
CA ILE A 38 -6.76 4.16 1.17
C ILE A 38 -5.26 4.40 1.32
N ALA A 39 -4.70 5.40 0.64
CA ALA A 39 -3.27 5.71 0.71
C ALA A 39 -2.84 6.06 2.14
N VAL A 40 -3.56 6.95 2.81
CA VAL A 40 -3.27 7.36 4.20
C VAL A 40 -3.43 6.18 5.17
N CYS A 41 -4.52 5.42 5.07
CA CYS A 41 -4.75 4.26 5.92
C CYS A 41 -3.67 3.19 5.72
N THR A 42 -3.27 2.93 4.47
CA THR A 42 -2.23 1.93 4.16
C THR A 42 -0.87 2.35 4.73
N ALA A 43 -0.53 3.65 4.64
CA ALA A 43 0.68 4.18 5.25
C ALA A 43 0.68 4.01 6.79
N ARG A 44 -0.42 4.37 7.45
CA ARG A 44 -0.56 4.18 8.91
C ARG A 44 -0.51 2.72 9.32
N THR A 45 -1.10 1.82 8.53
CA THR A 45 -0.99 0.38 8.73
C THR A 45 0.45 -0.10 8.60
N ALA A 46 1.18 0.38 7.59
CA ALA A 46 2.59 0.06 7.41
C ALA A 46 3.46 0.49 8.60
N GLN A 47 3.17 1.66 9.20
CA GLN A 47 3.82 2.10 10.43
C GLN A 47 3.48 1.18 11.61
N ALA A 48 2.20 0.94 11.85
CA ALA A 48 1.73 0.26 13.05
C ALA A 48 2.06 -1.24 13.07
N VAL A 49 1.96 -1.90 11.90
CA VAL A 49 2.08 -3.36 11.78
C VAL A 49 3.46 -3.80 11.35
N ALA A 50 4.06 -3.12 10.38
CA ALA A 50 5.34 -3.48 9.80
C ALA A 50 6.53 -2.64 10.33
N GLY A 51 6.28 -1.62 11.15
CA GLY A 51 7.32 -0.74 11.69
C GLY A 51 8.07 0.04 10.61
N LEU A 52 7.41 0.30 9.48
CA LEU A 52 8.01 1.03 8.36
C LEU A 52 7.94 2.53 8.59
N ASP A 53 8.92 3.24 8.04
CA ASP A 53 8.79 4.66 7.67
C ASP A 53 8.18 4.70 6.27
N PRO A 54 6.87 5.07 6.11
CA PRO A 54 6.18 4.84 4.85
C PRO A 54 6.66 5.79 3.76
N LYS A 55 7.05 5.21 2.64
CA LYS A 55 7.29 5.87 1.36
C LYS A 55 6.23 5.39 0.38
N VAL A 56 5.17 6.19 0.27
CA VAL A 56 3.95 5.78 -0.43
C VAL A 56 4.03 6.17 -1.90
N ALA A 57 3.91 5.19 -2.79
CA ALA A 57 3.74 5.40 -4.21
C ALA A 57 2.29 5.14 -4.63
N MET A 58 1.62 6.14 -5.16
CA MET A 58 0.31 5.99 -5.80
C MET A 58 0.51 5.54 -7.24
N LEU A 59 0.10 4.30 -7.52
CA LEU A 59 0.43 3.61 -8.76
C LEU A 59 -0.55 3.92 -9.90
N SER A 60 0.01 3.97 -11.09
CA SER A 60 -0.70 4.13 -12.36
C SER A 60 0.10 3.49 -13.49
N PHE A 61 -0.48 3.38 -14.68
CA PHE A 61 0.29 3.11 -15.90
C PHE A 61 1.03 4.37 -16.43
N SER A 62 0.78 5.54 -15.83
CA SER A 62 1.47 6.80 -16.09
C SER A 62 2.49 7.08 -15.00
N ALA A 63 3.56 7.80 -15.33
CA ALA A 63 4.50 8.39 -14.38
C ALA A 63 4.68 9.88 -14.72
N LYS A 64 4.31 10.75 -13.77
CA LYS A 64 4.50 12.21 -13.85
C LYS A 64 3.97 12.82 -15.16
N GLY A 65 2.75 12.44 -15.55
CA GLY A 65 2.07 12.99 -16.73
C GLY A 65 2.48 12.34 -18.06
N SER A 66 3.11 11.18 -18.03
CA SER A 66 3.51 10.46 -19.27
C SER A 66 2.32 9.96 -20.10
N ALA A 67 1.14 9.82 -19.50
CA ALA A 67 -0.11 9.49 -20.18
C ALA A 67 -1.26 10.38 -19.67
N LYS A 68 -2.29 10.55 -20.52
CA LYS A 68 -3.50 11.31 -20.19
C LYS A 68 -4.71 10.39 -20.35
N HIS A 69 -5.42 10.19 -19.25
CA HIS A 69 -6.66 9.41 -19.21
C HIS A 69 -7.38 9.66 -17.89
N GLU A 70 -8.70 9.55 -17.85
CA GLU A 70 -9.51 9.77 -16.65
C GLU A 70 -9.07 8.93 -15.45
N VAL A 71 -8.62 7.69 -15.67
CA VAL A 71 -8.10 6.84 -14.58
C VAL A 71 -6.75 7.35 -14.03
N VAL A 72 -5.96 8.07 -14.84
CA VAL A 72 -4.75 8.76 -14.39
C VAL A 72 -5.11 10.01 -13.60
N ASP A 73 -6.05 10.80 -14.11
CA ASP A 73 -6.53 12.02 -13.46
C ASP A 73 -7.07 11.73 -12.05
N LYS A 74 -7.79 10.61 -11.88
CA LYS A 74 -8.23 10.12 -10.58
C LYS A 74 -7.07 9.92 -9.60
N VAL A 75 -5.97 9.31 -10.03
CA VAL A 75 -4.80 9.07 -9.16
C VAL A 75 -4.10 10.38 -8.82
N VAL A 76 -3.99 11.29 -9.77
CA VAL A 76 -3.39 12.62 -9.56
C VAL A 76 -4.21 13.42 -8.54
N GLU A 77 -5.54 13.43 -8.66
CA GLU A 77 -6.42 14.11 -7.69
C GLU A 77 -6.35 13.44 -6.32
N ALA A 78 -6.37 12.11 -6.26
CA ALA A 78 -6.23 11.38 -5.02
C ALA A 78 -4.89 11.67 -4.31
N LEU A 79 -3.79 11.81 -5.05
CA LEU A 79 -2.49 12.21 -4.51
C LEU A 79 -2.56 13.58 -3.83
N LYS A 80 -3.20 14.55 -4.47
CA LYS A 80 -3.35 15.90 -3.91
C LYS A 80 -4.12 15.86 -2.59
N ILE A 81 -5.28 15.18 -2.59
CA ILE A 81 -6.10 15.01 -1.39
C ILE A 81 -5.31 14.28 -0.28
N ALA A 82 -4.60 13.20 -0.60
CA ALA A 82 -3.82 12.44 0.37
C ALA A 82 -2.71 13.28 1.04
N LYS A 83 -2.03 14.14 0.28
CA LYS A 83 -1.03 15.07 0.81
C LYS A 83 -1.63 16.13 1.75
N GLU A 84 -2.84 16.59 1.46
CA GLU A 84 -3.57 17.52 2.33
C GLU A 84 -4.05 16.82 3.62
N MET A 85 -4.52 15.56 3.52
CA MET A 85 -4.98 14.77 4.65
C MET A 85 -3.86 14.36 5.62
N ALA A 86 -2.67 14.10 5.10
CA ALA A 86 -1.55 13.57 5.88
C ALA A 86 -0.21 14.19 5.43
N PRO A 87 0.02 15.47 5.76
CA PRO A 87 1.25 16.19 5.37
C PRO A 87 2.52 15.63 6.02
N ASP A 88 2.38 14.82 7.04
CA ASP A 88 3.46 14.13 7.75
C ASP A 88 3.90 12.81 7.07
N ILE A 89 3.16 12.35 6.07
CA ILE A 89 3.48 11.11 5.34
C ILE A 89 4.12 11.45 3.99
N ALA A 90 5.22 10.79 3.67
CA ALA A 90 5.85 10.91 2.36
C ALA A 90 5.04 10.13 1.31
N ILE A 91 4.28 10.86 0.49
CA ILE A 91 3.41 10.31 -0.57
C ILE A 91 3.78 10.96 -1.90
N ASP A 92 3.96 10.17 -2.94
CA ASP A 92 4.16 10.67 -4.31
C ASP A 92 3.46 9.81 -5.36
N GLY A 93 3.31 10.33 -6.54
CA GLY A 93 2.63 9.72 -7.70
C GLY A 93 2.36 10.77 -8.78
N GLU A 94 1.63 10.47 -9.81
CA GLU A 94 1.35 9.07 -10.16
C GLU A 94 2.67 8.43 -10.64
N LEU A 95 2.89 7.17 -10.29
CA LEU A 95 4.09 6.42 -10.65
C LEU A 95 3.73 5.07 -11.26
N GLN A 96 4.50 4.66 -12.28
CA GLN A 96 4.50 3.26 -12.72
C GLN A 96 5.20 2.40 -11.66
N ALA A 97 4.84 1.13 -11.58
CA ALA A 97 5.37 0.22 -10.55
C ALA A 97 6.90 0.06 -10.62
N ASP A 98 7.46 -0.01 -11.83
CA ASP A 98 8.91 -0.04 -12.03
C ASP A 98 9.60 1.26 -11.55
N ALA A 99 9.00 2.42 -11.85
CA ALA A 99 9.51 3.70 -11.38
C ALA A 99 9.39 3.87 -9.85
N ALA A 100 8.38 3.27 -9.23
CA ALA A 100 8.22 3.29 -7.78
C ALA A 100 9.27 2.44 -7.04
N LEU A 101 9.67 1.31 -7.64
CA LEU A 101 10.47 0.28 -6.98
C LEU A 101 11.94 0.28 -7.37
N VAL A 102 12.28 0.60 -8.61
CA VAL A 102 13.64 0.48 -9.15
C VAL A 102 14.30 1.86 -9.20
N PRO A 103 15.40 2.09 -8.45
CA PRO A 103 16.04 3.40 -8.33
C PRO A 103 16.42 4.06 -9.66
N GLU A 104 17.00 3.30 -10.58
CA GLU A 104 17.42 3.78 -11.90
C GLU A 104 16.23 4.22 -12.76
N VAL A 105 15.13 3.45 -12.70
CA VAL A 105 13.89 3.76 -13.41
C VAL A 105 13.21 4.97 -12.78
N GLY A 106 13.17 5.03 -11.45
CA GLY A 106 12.64 6.17 -10.70
C GLY A 106 13.36 7.46 -11.00
N ALA A 107 14.69 7.45 -11.03
CA ALA A 107 15.51 8.60 -11.39
C ALA A 107 15.24 9.09 -12.83
N SER A 108 14.98 8.18 -13.76
CA SER A 108 14.69 8.50 -15.16
C SER A 108 13.27 9.01 -15.38
N LYS A 109 12.26 8.31 -14.82
CA LYS A 109 10.83 8.59 -15.10
C LYS A 109 10.21 9.64 -14.17
N ALA A 110 10.78 9.84 -12.98
CA ALA A 110 10.30 10.77 -11.97
C ALA A 110 11.45 11.54 -11.31
N PRO A 111 12.23 12.30 -12.06
CA PRO A 111 13.37 13.04 -11.52
C PRO A 111 12.89 14.03 -10.43
N GLY A 112 13.62 14.05 -9.32
CA GLY A 112 13.30 14.91 -8.16
C GLY A 112 12.29 14.31 -7.17
N SER A 113 11.71 13.15 -7.45
CA SER A 113 10.90 12.41 -6.48
C SER A 113 11.78 11.74 -5.43
N SER A 114 11.49 11.97 -4.15
CA SER A 114 12.15 11.28 -3.03
C SER A 114 11.59 9.88 -2.77
N ILE A 115 10.50 9.51 -3.45
CA ILE A 115 9.79 8.24 -3.30
C ILE A 115 10.13 7.28 -4.44
N ALA A 116 10.22 7.80 -5.68
CA ALA A 116 10.52 6.97 -6.84
C ALA A 116 11.82 6.18 -6.66
N GLY A 117 11.75 4.87 -6.92
CA GLY A 117 12.83 3.92 -6.72
C GLY A 117 13.03 3.44 -5.27
N HIS A 118 12.26 3.97 -4.32
CA HIS A 118 12.44 3.68 -2.89
C HIS A 118 11.12 3.44 -2.15
N ALA A 119 10.01 3.25 -2.88
CA ALA A 119 8.71 3.00 -2.28
C ALA A 119 8.69 1.69 -1.49
N ASN A 120 8.03 1.73 -0.33
CA ASN A 120 7.76 0.56 0.51
C ASN A 120 6.26 0.37 0.79
N VAL A 121 5.44 1.34 0.34
CA VAL A 121 3.97 1.27 0.36
C VAL A 121 3.47 1.55 -1.05
N LEU A 122 2.71 0.62 -1.61
CA LEU A 122 2.17 0.70 -2.96
C LEU A 122 0.64 0.81 -2.89
N VAL A 123 0.10 1.88 -3.46
CA VAL A 123 -1.35 2.10 -3.53
C VAL A 123 -1.80 1.92 -4.97
N VAL A 124 -2.63 0.91 -5.18
CA VAL A 124 -3.15 0.56 -6.51
C VAL A 124 -4.43 1.33 -6.84
N PRO A 125 -4.71 1.63 -8.11
CA PRO A 125 -5.82 2.49 -8.51
C PRO A 125 -7.20 1.84 -8.42
N SER A 126 -7.26 0.51 -8.30
CA SER A 126 -8.50 -0.27 -8.17
C SER A 126 -8.24 -1.64 -7.56
N LEU A 127 -9.31 -2.25 -7.03
CA LEU A 127 -9.25 -3.58 -6.43
C LEU A 127 -8.78 -4.66 -7.40
N GLU A 128 -9.23 -4.62 -8.63
CA GLU A 128 -8.84 -5.64 -9.62
C GLU A 128 -7.34 -5.62 -9.87
N VAL A 129 -6.73 -4.41 -9.98
CA VAL A 129 -5.28 -4.27 -10.10
C VAL A 129 -4.59 -4.84 -8.86
N GLY A 130 -5.03 -4.47 -7.68
CA GLY A 130 -4.45 -4.93 -6.42
C GLY A 130 -4.59 -6.44 -6.24
N ASN A 131 -5.79 -6.98 -6.45
CA ASN A 131 -6.08 -8.40 -6.26
C ASN A 131 -5.32 -9.30 -7.25
N ILE A 132 -5.22 -8.89 -8.50
CA ILE A 132 -4.43 -9.63 -9.51
C ILE A 132 -2.94 -9.53 -9.18
N SER A 133 -2.45 -8.32 -8.91
CA SER A 133 -1.02 -8.08 -8.69
C SER A 133 -0.48 -8.85 -7.49
N TYR A 134 -1.15 -8.81 -6.34
CA TYR A 134 -0.64 -9.50 -5.16
C TYR A 134 -0.56 -11.02 -5.37
N LYS A 135 -1.55 -11.61 -6.07
CA LYS A 135 -1.54 -13.04 -6.38
C LYS A 135 -0.42 -13.42 -7.33
N LEU A 136 -0.14 -12.57 -8.33
CA LEU A 136 0.99 -12.79 -9.24
C LEU A 136 2.32 -12.70 -8.48
N VAL A 137 2.50 -11.69 -7.64
CA VAL A 137 3.72 -11.56 -6.81
C VAL A 137 3.87 -12.75 -5.87
N GLN A 138 2.80 -13.16 -5.20
CA GLN A 138 2.81 -14.32 -4.31
C GLN A 138 3.19 -15.60 -5.05
N ARG A 139 2.56 -15.87 -6.20
CA ARG A 139 2.73 -17.15 -6.92
C ARG A 139 3.98 -17.21 -7.78
N LEU A 140 4.25 -16.16 -8.55
CA LEU A 140 5.38 -16.09 -9.48
C LEU A 140 6.65 -15.55 -8.81
N GLY A 141 6.51 -14.57 -7.93
CA GLY A 141 7.61 -13.97 -7.19
C GLY A 141 8.00 -14.74 -5.92
N HIS A 142 7.28 -15.82 -5.58
CA HIS A 142 7.49 -16.61 -4.35
C HIS A 142 7.52 -15.74 -3.08
N ALA A 143 6.75 -14.66 -3.06
CA ALA A 143 6.64 -13.79 -1.90
C ALA A 143 5.64 -14.37 -0.88
N ASP A 144 5.94 -14.23 0.40
CA ASP A 144 4.98 -14.53 1.45
C ASP A 144 3.97 -13.36 1.53
N ALA A 145 2.69 -13.62 1.23
CA ALA A 145 1.62 -12.64 1.41
C ALA A 145 1.00 -12.83 2.81
N VAL A 146 0.97 -11.75 3.59
CA VAL A 146 0.40 -11.74 4.94
C VAL A 146 -0.76 -10.75 4.96
N GLY A 147 -1.98 -11.26 5.06
CA GLY A 147 -3.20 -10.46 5.03
C GLY A 147 -4.42 -11.29 4.59
N PRO A 148 -5.52 -10.62 4.20
CA PRO A 148 -5.70 -9.16 4.17
C PRO A 148 -5.83 -8.55 5.58
N ILE A 149 -5.25 -7.37 5.77
CA ILE A 149 -5.35 -6.60 7.00
C ILE A 149 -6.40 -5.51 6.79
N LEU A 150 -7.50 -5.57 7.56
CA LEU A 150 -8.54 -4.55 7.50
C LEU A 150 -8.08 -3.24 8.16
N GLN A 151 -8.38 -2.14 7.52
CA GLN A 151 -7.96 -0.81 7.94
C GLN A 151 -9.07 0.23 7.79
N GLY A 152 -8.96 1.39 8.44
CA GLY A 152 -9.98 2.43 8.41
C GLY A 152 -11.25 2.08 9.19
N ILE A 153 -11.17 1.17 10.14
CA ILE A 153 -12.27 0.77 11.04
C ILE A 153 -11.98 1.22 12.47
N ALA A 154 -13.04 1.48 13.23
CA ALA A 154 -12.93 2.07 14.58
C ALA A 154 -12.19 1.18 15.60
N ARG A 155 -12.21 -0.13 15.40
CA ARG A 155 -11.48 -1.10 16.23
C ARG A 155 -10.86 -2.18 15.36
N PRO A 156 -9.67 -2.68 15.71
CA PRO A 156 -8.99 -3.71 14.94
C PRO A 156 -9.82 -5.00 14.86
N VAL A 157 -10.14 -5.37 13.64
CA VAL A 157 -10.80 -6.64 13.29
C VAL A 157 -10.17 -7.09 11.98
N ASN A 158 -9.74 -8.34 11.91
CA ASN A 158 -9.22 -8.92 10.68
C ASN A 158 -9.96 -10.21 10.37
N ASP A 159 -10.09 -10.52 9.10
CA ASP A 159 -10.67 -11.74 8.60
C ASP A 159 -9.58 -12.63 7.98
N LEU A 160 -9.84 -13.91 7.95
CA LEU A 160 -8.94 -14.91 7.38
C LEU A 160 -9.62 -15.66 6.24
N SER A 161 -8.86 -15.96 5.20
CA SER A 161 -9.31 -16.83 4.13
C SER A 161 -9.71 -18.22 4.66
N ARG A 162 -10.72 -18.83 4.06
CA ARG A 162 -11.12 -20.21 4.36
C ARG A 162 -10.02 -21.24 4.15
N GLY A 163 -9.00 -20.90 3.37
CA GLY A 163 -7.82 -21.73 3.11
C GLY A 163 -6.57 -21.30 3.87
N CYS A 164 -6.72 -20.53 4.96
CA CYS A 164 -5.57 -20.08 5.75
C CYS A 164 -4.90 -21.24 6.49
N SER A 165 -3.59 -21.14 6.66
CA SER A 165 -2.78 -22.05 7.46
C SER A 165 -2.83 -21.67 8.96
N ILE A 166 -2.36 -22.56 9.82
CA ILE A 166 -2.18 -22.27 11.26
C ILE A 166 -1.21 -21.10 11.45
N GLU A 167 -0.19 -21.02 10.63
CA GLU A 167 0.79 -19.92 10.65
C GLU A 167 0.13 -18.58 10.31
N ASP A 168 -0.79 -18.54 9.35
CA ASP A 168 -1.54 -17.33 9.00
C ASP A 168 -2.43 -16.86 10.16
N VAL A 169 -3.06 -17.80 10.87
CA VAL A 169 -3.85 -17.47 12.08
C VAL A 169 -2.96 -16.87 13.15
N TYR A 170 -1.80 -17.47 13.42
CA TYR A 170 -0.86 -16.96 14.42
C TYR A 170 -0.36 -15.56 14.08
N ARG A 171 0.04 -15.33 12.83
CA ARG A 171 0.48 -14.02 12.34
C ARG A 171 -0.64 -12.97 12.45
N MET A 172 -1.87 -13.34 12.11
CA MET A 172 -3.00 -12.42 12.16
C MET A 172 -3.38 -12.03 13.60
N ILE A 173 -3.25 -12.92 14.56
CA ILE A 173 -3.42 -12.61 15.99
C ILE A 173 -2.41 -11.53 16.42
N ALA A 174 -1.14 -11.71 16.08
CA ALA A 174 -0.08 -10.74 16.40
C ALA A 174 -0.31 -9.38 15.72
N ILE A 175 -0.74 -9.38 14.47
CA ILE A 175 -1.07 -8.16 13.71
C ILE A 175 -2.23 -7.41 14.37
N THR A 176 -3.32 -8.11 14.67
CA THR A 176 -4.51 -7.52 15.31
C THR A 176 -4.18 -6.92 16.68
N ALA A 177 -3.33 -7.60 17.47
CA ALA A 177 -2.86 -7.09 18.75
C ALA A 177 -2.03 -5.81 18.57
N ASN A 178 -1.12 -5.76 17.59
CA ASN A 178 -0.33 -4.56 17.29
C ASN A 178 -1.19 -3.38 16.83
N GLN A 179 -2.20 -3.63 16.00
CA GLN A 179 -3.18 -2.62 15.62
C GLN A 179 -3.92 -2.06 16.85
N ALA A 180 -4.32 -2.92 17.79
CA ALA A 180 -5.00 -2.50 19.02
C ALA A 180 -4.10 -1.66 19.93
N ILE A 181 -2.82 -2.00 20.04
CA ILE A 181 -1.83 -1.23 20.81
C ILE A 181 -1.61 0.14 20.17
N ALA A 182 -1.47 0.20 18.85
CA ALA A 182 -1.31 1.46 18.12
C ALA A 182 -2.54 2.36 18.26
N ALA A 183 -3.75 1.79 18.16
CA ALA A 183 -5.00 2.53 18.33
C ALA A 183 -5.14 3.14 19.74
N LYS A 184 -4.69 2.44 20.78
CA LYS A 184 -4.65 2.98 22.16
C LYS A 184 -3.72 4.17 22.30
N LYS A 185 -2.51 4.09 21.76
CA LYS A 185 -1.51 5.17 21.84
C LYS A 185 -1.95 6.45 21.13
N ASN A 186 -2.81 6.34 20.12
CA ASN A 186 -3.33 7.49 19.37
C ASN A 186 -4.57 8.12 20.04
N ALA A 187 -5.13 7.49 21.06
CA ALA A 187 -6.30 7.97 21.81
C ALA A 187 -5.93 8.66 23.15
N GLU A 188 -4.68 8.54 23.58
CA GLU A 188 -4.05 9.25 24.70
C GLU A 188 -3.35 10.52 24.23
#